data_252609d2ca176f4276398b10486671e1
#
_entry.id   252609d2ca176f4276398b10486671e1
#
_cell.length_a   1.000
_cell.length_b   1.000
_cell.length_c   1.000
_cell.angle_alpha   90.00
_cell.angle_beta   90.00
_cell.angle_gamma   90.00
#
_symmetry.space_group_name_H-M   'P 1'
#
loop_
_entity.id
_entity.type
_entity.pdbx_description
1 polymer ?
#
loop_
_entity_poly.entity_id
_entity_poly.type
_entity_poly.pdbx_seq_one_letter_code
_entity_poly.pdbx_strand_id
1 'polypeptide(L)'
;IGMGISRITAGIYAKRSNKKILLIDKGMVGGLLNNIDKVSNYPGLINIEGPEFAAILESQIKELNIPFTFEEVKSLDLDGKVKKVITDKKIYEAKKVILAMGRKPKFLGLDNEKDLLGKGLSTCAMCDAFFYKDKDIAVVGTGNSALEESLYLSNIVNHIYLINRRDGFRGEVSLVEQVKNNSKIEIIYNSNIKKVNTKDEKISSITLDNGTSIEVT
;
A
#
# COMPACT_ATOMS: atom_id res chain seq x y z
N ILE A 1 -4.85 15.19 9.31
CA ILE A 1 -4.65 13.90 9.93
C ILE A 1 -3.94 12.99 8.94
N GLY A 2 -2.79 12.42 9.40
CA GLY A 2 -1.87 11.56 8.72
C GLY A 2 -0.56 12.22 8.24
N MET A 3 0.44 11.42 7.78
CA MET A 3 1.76 11.91 7.33
C MET A 3 2.27 11.27 6.03
N GLY A 4 1.40 10.97 5.07
CA GLY A 4 1.77 10.68 3.68
C GLY A 4 1.92 11.96 2.85
N ILE A 5 2.29 11.85 1.56
CA ILE A 5 2.57 12.96 0.64
C ILE A 5 1.50 14.05 0.68
N SER A 6 0.23 13.70 0.46
CA SER A 6 -0.88 14.66 0.37
C SER A 6 -1.04 15.51 1.63
N ARG A 7 -0.74 14.94 2.77
CA ARG A 7 -0.90 15.61 4.08
C ARG A 7 0.27 16.51 4.39
N ILE A 8 1.47 16.05 4.09
CA ILE A 8 2.68 16.86 4.22
C ILE A 8 2.56 18.06 3.29
N THR A 9 2.13 17.87 2.04
CA THR A 9 1.86 18.98 1.12
C THR A 9 0.85 19.98 1.70
N ALA A 10 -0.29 19.49 2.21
CA ALA A 10 -1.27 20.37 2.86
C ALA A 10 -0.69 21.11 4.07
N GLY A 11 0.16 20.45 4.85
CA GLY A 11 0.88 21.05 5.98
C GLY A 11 1.83 22.16 5.54
N ILE A 12 2.63 21.90 4.52
CA ILE A 12 3.57 22.89 3.96
C ILE A 12 2.81 24.15 3.50
N TYR A 13 1.73 23.98 2.73
CA TYR A 13 0.96 25.13 2.25
C TYR A 13 0.23 25.89 3.38
N ALA A 14 -0.28 25.18 4.39
CA ALA A 14 -0.86 25.81 5.56
C ALA A 14 0.19 26.63 6.34
N LYS A 15 1.40 26.08 6.51
CA LYS A 15 2.51 26.79 7.15
C LYS A 15 2.92 28.03 6.35
N ARG A 16 3.09 27.89 5.04
CA ARG A 16 3.40 29.01 4.13
C ARG A 16 2.32 30.10 4.17
N SER A 17 1.07 29.74 4.43
CA SER A 17 -0.05 30.67 4.63
C SER A 17 -0.15 31.20 6.06
N ASN A 18 0.90 31.10 6.86
CA ASN A 18 0.99 31.51 8.25
C ASN A 18 -0.14 30.98 9.16
N LYS A 19 -0.53 29.72 8.95
CA LYS A 19 -1.51 29.03 9.81
C LYS A 19 -0.83 28.24 10.90
N LYS A 20 -1.44 28.22 12.09
CA LYS A 20 -1.05 27.26 13.14
C LYS A 20 -1.57 25.89 12.74
N ILE A 21 -0.69 24.92 12.63
CA ILE A 21 -1.02 23.56 12.19
C ILE A 21 -0.39 22.53 13.11
N LEU A 22 -0.94 21.33 13.09
CA LEU A 22 -0.38 20.13 13.68
C LEU A 22 -0.66 18.95 12.74
N LEU A 23 0.36 18.16 12.43
CA LEU A 23 0.21 16.88 11.74
C LEU A 23 0.07 15.76 12.78
N ILE A 24 -0.93 14.88 12.60
CA ILE A 24 -1.18 13.76 13.51
C ILE A 24 -1.22 12.48 12.68
N ASP A 25 -0.42 11.50 13.00
CA ASP A 25 -0.48 10.13 12.43
C ASP A 25 -0.09 9.12 13.51
N LYS A 26 -0.52 7.89 13.38
CA LYS A 26 -0.12 6.80 14.27
C LYS A 26 1.20 6.14 13.87
N GLY A 27 1.62 6.31 12.62
CA GLY A 27 2.77 5.65 12.03
C GLY A 27 3.87 6.61 11.62
N MET A 28 4.82 6.10 10.85
CA MET A 28 5.98 6.86 10.38
C MET A 28 5.61 7.91 9.34
N VAL A 29 6.44 8.94 9.21
CA VAL A 29 6.38 9.91 8.12
C VAL A 29 6.51 9.19 6.78
N GLY A 30 5.77 9.63 5.76
CA GLY A 30 5.76 8.99 4.44
C GLY A 30 4.57 8.07 4.23
N GLY A 31 4.03 7.46 5.29
CA GLY A 31 2.90 6.52 5.16
C GLY A 31 3.22 5.36 4.22
N LEU A 32 2.43 5.15 3.17
CA LEU A 32 2.64 4.06 2.20
C LEU A 32 3.93 4.17 1.40
N LEU A 33 4.59 5.32 1.33
CA LEU A 33 5.91 5.43 0.67
C LEU A 33 6.92 4.45 1.26
N ASN A 34 6.86 4.21 2.56
CA ASN A 34 7.80 3.31 3.23
C ASN A 34 7.70 1.85 2.75
N ASN A 35 6.65 1.52 1.98
CA ASN A 35 6.41 0.18 1.42
C ASN A 35 6.55 0.16 -0.11
N ILE A 36 7.15 1.18 -0.72
CA ILE A 36 7.34 1.27 -2.17
C ILE A 36 8.84 1.16 -2.47
N ASP A 37 9.21 0.26 -3.36
CA ASP A 37 10.60 0.10 -3.80
C ASP A 37 11.08 1.37 -4.50
N LYS A 38 10.43 1.76 -5.60
CA LYS A 38 10.77 2.93 -6.39
C LYS A 38 9.56 3.77 -6.76
N VAL A 39 9.73 5.08 -6.66
CA VAL A 39 8.77 6.08 -7.13
C VAL A 39 9.35 6.75 -8.37
N SER A 40 8.75 6.50 -9.54
CA SER A 40 9.18 7.04 -10.84
C SER A 40 8.22 8.07 -11.42
N ASN A 41 7.04 8.21 -10.84
CA ASN A 41 5.94 9.04 -11.35
C ASN A 41 5.67 10.31 -10.52
N TYR A 42 6.63 10.73 -9.67
CA TYR A 42 6.52 11.99 -8.94
C TYR A 42 7.37 13.07 -9.59
N PRO A 43 6.77 14.18 -10.08
CA PRO A 43 7.50 15.23 -10.78
C PRO A 43 8.64 15.81 -9.94
N GLY A 44 9.83 15.89 -10.52
CA GLY A 44 11.04 16.40 -9.85
C GLY A 44 11.86 15.32 -9.13
N LEU A 45 11.38 14.10 -9.05
CA LEU A 45 12.15 12.95 -8.52
C LEU A 45 12.23 11.85 -9.58
N ILE A 46 13.43 11.31 -9.78
CA ILE A 46 13.68 10.28 -10.78
C ILE A 46 14.09 9.00 -10.07
N ASN A 47 13.23 7.95 -10.13
CA ASN A 47 13.50 6.63 -9.59
C ASN A 47 14.05 6.64 -8.14
N ILE A 48 13.40 7.40 -7.27
CA ILE A 48 13.75 7.47 -5.86
C ILE A 48 13.13 6.30 -5.08
N GLU A 49 13.86 5.76 -4.12
CA GLU A 49 13.28 4.77 -3.20
C GLU A 49 12.20 5.41 -2.32
N GLY A 50 11.12 4.66 -2.05
CA GLY A 50 10.02 5.18 -1.24
C GLY A 50 10.44 5.65 0.15
N PRO A 51 11.23 4.88 0.93
CA PRO A 51 11.78 5.32 2.22
C PRO A 51 12.67 6.56 2.12
N GLU A 52 13.48 6.69 1.07
CA GLU A 52 14.30 7.88 0.82
C GLU A 52 13.42 9.10 0.56
N PHE A 53 12.39 8.95 -0.24
CA PHE A 53 11.42 10.03 -0.46
C PHE A 53 10.69 10.41 0.84
N ALA A 54 10.32 9.45 1.68
CA ALA A 54 9.74 9.72 3.00
C ALA A 54 10.70 10.53 3.89
N ALA A 55 11.99 10.22 3.87
CA ALA A 55 13.02 10.96 4.61
C ALA A 55 13.17 12.42 4.11
N ILE A 56 13.12 12.64 2.79
CA ILE A 56 13.11 13.99 2.20
C ILE A 56 11.91 14.79 2.71
N LEU A 57 10.72 14.18 2.71
CA LEU A 57 9.50 14.83 3.21
C LEU A 57 9.60 15.15 4.70
N GLU A 58 10.18 14.24 5.49
CA GLU A 58 10.41 14.48 6.92
C GLU A 58 11.39 15.64 7.16
N SER A 59 12.46 15.71 6.41
CA SER A 59 13.42 16.81 6.47
C SER A 59 12.75 18.14 6.15
N GLN A 60 11.89 18.17 5.14
CA GLN A 60 11.18 19.38 4.72
C GLN A 60 10.19 19.88 5.79
N ILE A 61 9.46 19.00 6.47
CA ILE A 61 8.56 19.44 7.57
C ILE A 61 9.35 19.92 8.80
N LYS A 62 10.53 19.34 9.08
CA LYS A 62 11.42 19.77 10.15
C LYS A 62 12.02 21.17 9.85
N GLU A 63 12.53 21.39 8.65
CA GLU A 63 13.07 22.69 8.21
C GLU A 63 12.03 23.81 8.31
N LEU A 64 10.80 23.53 7.92
CA LEU A 64 9.69 24.47 8.01
C LEU A 64 9.11 24.61 9.43
N ASN A 65 9.67 23.92 10.41
CA ASN A 65 9.18 23.90 11.79
C ASN A 65 7.66 23.60 11.85
N ILE A 66 7.21 22.58 11.12
CA ILE A 66 5.85 22.08 11.16
C ILE A 66 5.74 21.07 12.29
N PRO A 67 4.95 21.35 13.34
CA PRO A 67 4.80 20.41 14.44
C PRO A 67 4.04 19.17 14.01
N PHE A 68 4.48 18.00 14.48
CA PHE A 68 3.81 16.73 14.26
C PHE A 68 3.87 15.85 15.52
N THR A 69 2.94 14.90 15.59
CA THR A 69 2.89 13.93 16.69
C THR A 69 2.45 12.55 16.19
N PHE A 70 2.96 11.52 16.88
CA PHE A 70 2.59 10.12 16.63
C PHE A 70 1.53 9.70 17.65
N GLU A 71 0.27 9.79 17.22
CA GLU A 71 -0.92 9.45 18.00
C GLU A 71 -1.98 8.85 17.08
N GLU A 72 -2.70 7.85 17.58
CA GLU A 72 -3.80 7.25 16.84
C GLU A 72 -5.09 8.04 17.03
N VAL A 73 -5.65 8.57 15.96
CA VAL A 73 -6.96 9.22 16.00
C VAL A 73 -8.03 8.14 16.15
N LYS A 74 -8.77 8.19 17.25
CA LYS A 74 -9.84 7.25 17.60
C LYS A 74 -11.19 7.70 17.07
N SER A 75 -11.49 9.00 17.18
CA SER A 75 -12.74 9.56 16.69
C SER A 75 -12.60 11.04 16.36
N LEU A 76 -13.59 11.56 15.65
CA LEU A 76 -13.69 12.93 15.22
C LEU A 76 -15.07 13.48 15.58
N ASP A 77 -15.11 14.66 16.18
CA ASP A 77 -16.30 15.47 16.29
C ASP A 77 -16.09 16.70 15.40
N LEU A 78 -16.78 16.70 14.26
CA LEU A 78 -16.61 17.73 13.21
C LEU A 78 -17.76 18.73 13.16
N ASP A 79 -18.67 18.68 14.13
CA ASP A 79 -19.77 19.62 14.22
C ASP A 79 -19.36 20.96 14.84
N GLY A 80 -20.16 21.97 14.61
CA GLY A 80 -19.95 23.30 15.18
C GLY A 80 -18.74 24.07 14.63
N LYS A 81 -18.37 25.15 15.29
CA LYS A 81 -17.25 26.03 14.88
C LYS A 81 -15.88 25.47 15.26
N VAL A 82 -15.79 24.74 16.36
CA VAL A 82 -14.58 24.10 16.87
C VAL A 82 -14.71 22.61 16.66
N LYS A 83 -13.76 22.04 15.91
CA LYS A 83 -13.68 20.60 15.62
C LYS A 83 -12.82 19.93 16.69
N LYS A 84 -13.17 18.71 17.08
CA LYS A 84 -12.38 17.92 18.03
C LYS A 84 -11.80 16.70 17.34
N VAL A 85 -10.52 16.47 17.57
CA VAL A 85 -9.79 15.28 17.14
C VAL A 85 -9.39 14.52 18.40
N ILE A 86 -10.02 13.37 18.63
CA ILE A 86 -9.81 12.53 19.79
C ILE A 86 -8.78 11.47 19.43
N THR A 87 -7.63 11.50 20.10
CA THR A 87 -6.57 10.52 19.94
C THR A 87 -6.54 9.53 21.11
N ASP A 88 -5.64 8.57 21.03
CA ASP A 88 -5.33 7.64 22.13
C ASP A 88 -4.67 8.33 23.34
N LYS A 89 -4.17 9.57 23.17
CA LYS A 89 -3.49 10.30 24.24
C LYS A 89 -4.26 11.50 24.76
N LYS A 90 -4.93 12.28 23.86
CA LYS A 90 -5.64 13.52 24.25
C LYS A 90 -6.62 13.98 23.18
N ILE A 91 -7.30 15.09 23.49
CA ILE A 91 -8.22 15.76 22.57
C ILE A 91 -7.55 17.03 22.05
N TYR A 92 -7.59 17.20 20.74
CA TYR A 92 -7.16 18.43 20.07
C TYR A 92 -8.37 19.19 19.56
N GLU A 93 -8.34 20.51 19.72
CA GLU A 93 -9.34 21.40 19.18
C GLU A 93 -8.77 22.20 18.00
N ALA A 94 -9.53 22.29 16.92
CA ALA A 94 -9.12 23.00 15.72
C ALA A 94 -10.30 23.67 15.02
N LYS A 95 -10.04 24.79 14.34
CA LYS A 95 -11.06 25.45 13.50
C LYS A 95 -11.35 24.66 12.23
N LYS A 96 -10.35 23.96 11.69
CA LYS A 96 -10.43 23.14 10.46
C LYS A 96 -9.62 21.87 10.63
N VAL A 97 -10.12 20.80 10.05
CA VAL A 97 -9.43 19.49 9.98
C VAL A 97 -9.32 19.08 8.53
N ILE A 98 -8.12 18.69 8.11
CA ILE A 98 -7.86 18.10 6.79
C ILE A 98 -7.67 16.61 6.98
N LEU A 99 -8.53 15.82 6.34
CA LEU A 99 -8.47 14.37 6.34
C LEU A 99 -7.81 13.90 5.04
N ALA A 100 -6.63 13.32 5.15
CA ALA A 100 -5.95 12.71 4.03
C ALA A 100 -5.31 11.39 4.52
N MET A 101 -6.14 10.48 5.03
CA MET A 101 -5.76 9.28 5.78
C MET A 101 -5.20 8.14 4.91
N GLY A 102 -5.00 8.40 3.60
CA GLY A 102 -4.50 7.41 2.68
C GLY A 102 -5.50 6.27 2.44
N ARG A 103 -4.97 5.09 2.18
CA ARG A 103 -5.76 3.88 1.98
C ARG A 103 -5.16 2.72 2.77
N LYS A 104 -5.97 1.71 3.02
CA LYS A 104 -5.52 0.40 3.52
C LYS A 104 -5.59 -0.62 2.37
N PRO A 105 -4.80 -1.69 2.43
CA PRO A 105 -4.96 -2.83 1.53
C PRO A 105 -6.40 -3.31 1.55
N LYS A 106 -6.92 -3.69 0.39
CA LYS A 106 -8.22 -4.36 0.28
C LYS A 106 -7.95 -5.85 0.26
N PHE A 107 -8.62 -6.56 1.13
CA PHE A 107 -8.69 -8.00 1.08
C PHE A 107 -9.63 -8.47 -0.04
N LEU A 108 -9.48 -9.72 -0.45
CA LEU A 108 -10.33 -10.33 -1.48
C LEU A 108 -11.71 -10.67 -0.96
N GLY A 109 -11.87 -10.77 0.36
CA GLY A 109 -13.12 -11.13 1.03
C GLY A 109 -13.30 -12.64 1.16
N LEU A 110 -12.21 -13.39 1.14
CA LEU A 110 -12.21 -14.83 1.33
C LEU A 110 -12.32 -15.19 2.82
N ASP A 111 -12.89 -16.35 3.10
CA ASP A 111 -12.95 -16.89 4.46
C ASP A 111 -11.53 -17.04 5.02
N ASN A 112 -11.35 -16.64 6.28
CA ASN A 112 -10.09 -16.70 7.02
C ASN A 112 -8.90 -15.94 6.40
N GLU A 113 -9.13 -15.06 5.41
CA GLU A 113 -8.06 -14.33 4.69
C GLU A 113 -7.11 -13.58 5.65
N LYS A 114 -7.67 -12.98 6.71
CA LYS A 114 -6.86 -12.25 7.70
C LYS A 114 -6.00 -13.16 8.57
N ASP A 115 -6.45 -14.38 8.83
CA ASP A 115 -5.75 -15.36 9.65
C ASP A 115 -4.57 -15.99 8.88
N LEU A 116 -4.56 -15.82 7.55
CA LEU A 116 -3.50 -16.28 6.65
C LEU A 116 -2.38 -15.24 6.47
N LEU A 117 -2.52 -14.03 7.00
CA LEU A 117 -1.44 -13.04 6.96
C LEU A 117 -0.20 -13.59 7.66
N GLY A 118 0.93 -13.58 6.95
CA GLY A 118 2.19 -14.18 7.41
C GLY A 118 2.25 -15.72 7.36
N LYS A 119 1.14 -16.37 6.91
CA LYS A 119 1.06 -17.83 6.71
C LYS A 119 0.94 -18.20 5.23
N GLY A 120 1.56 -17.41 4.36
CA GLY A 120 1.50 -17.52 2.90
C GLY A 120 0.71 -16.41 2.22
N LEU A 121 -0.01 -15.54 2.96
CA LEU A 121 -0.66 -14.35 2.43
C LEU A 121 0.08 -13.11 2.87
N SER A 122 0.37 -12.24 1.91
CA SER A 122 0.96 -10.92 2.13
C SER A 122 0.14 -9.82 1.44
N THR A 123 0.20 -8.62 1.98
CA THR A 123 -0.31 -7.39 1.36
C THR A 123 0.81 -6.38 1.09
N CYS A 124 2.07 -6.80 1.24
CA CYS A 124 3.25 -5.97 1.02
C CYS A 124 4.37 -6.80 0.37
N ALA A 125 4.49 -6.75 -0.94
CA ALA A 125 5.49 -7.50 -1.68
C ALA A 125 6.93 -7.21 -1.20
N MET A 126 7.29 -5.95 -1.03
CA MET A 126 8.62 -5.57 -0.53
C MET A 126 8.92 -6.07 0.87
N CYS A 127 7.92 -6.00 1.78
CA CYS A 127 8.13 -6.38 3.17
C CYS A 127 8.43 -7.88 3.30
N ASP A 128 7.76 -8.69 2.50
CA ASP A 128 7.69 -10.13 2.68
C ASP A 128 8.39 -10.94 1.56
N ALA A 129 8.95 -10.27 0.55
CA ALA A 129 9.55 -10.90 -0.64
C ALA A 129 10.54 -12.02 -0.31
N PHE A 130 11.35 -11.85 0.73
CA PHE A 130 12.36 -12.84 1.13
C PHE A 130 11.74 -14.19 1.53
N PHE A 131 10.53 -14.20 2.10
CA PHE A 131 9.84 -15.42 2.51
C PHE A 131 9.33 -16.23 1.31
N TYR A 132 9.25 -15.60 0.13
CA TYR A 132 8.77 -16.20 -1.13
C TYR A 132 9.90 -16.51 -2.12
N LYS A 133 11.16 -16.38 -1.71
CA LYS A 133 12.30 -16.69 -2.56
C LYS A 133 12.21 -18.13 -3.09
N ASP A 134 12.44 -18.28 -4.40
CA ASP A 134 12.44 -19.56 -5.15
C ASP A 134 11.11 -20.34 -5.07
N LYS A 135 9.98 -19.64 -4.82
CA LYS A 135 8.64 -20.24 -4.75
C LYS A 135 7.77 -19.81 -5.92
N ASP A 136 6.71 -20.58 -6.15
CA ASP A 136 5.63 -20.20 -7.05
C ASP A 136 4.55 -19.49 -6.25
N ILE A 137 4.16 -18.30 -6.71
CA ILE A 137 3.23 -17.42 -5.99
C ILE A 137 2.09 -16.96 -6.88
N ALA A 138 1.00 -16.51 -6.26
CA ALA A 138 -0.06 -15.78 -6.95
C ALA A 138 -0.06 -14.31 -6.53
N VAL A 139 -0.16 -13.42 -7.50
CA VAL A 139 -0.41 -12.00 -7.31
C VAL A 139 -1.81 -11.67 -7.82
N VAL A 140 -2.61 -10.92 -7.07
CA VAL A 140 -3.99 -10.61 -7.45
C VAL A 140 -4.14 -9.12 -7.69
N GLY A 141 -4.48 -8.73 -8.91
CA GLY A 141 -4.75 -7.34 -9.22
C GLY A 141 -4.63 -6.97 -10.70
N THR A 142 -5.06 -5.76 -11.01
CA THR A 142 -5.11 -5.23 -12.39
C THR A 142 -4.55 -3.82 -12.53
N GLY A 143 -4.09 -3.20 -11.45
CA GLY A 143 -3.56 -1.84 -11.42
C GLY A 143 -2.05 -1.82 -11.28
N ASN A 144 -1.47 -0.60 -11.28
CA ASN A 144 -0.02 -0.40 -11.18
C ASN A 144 0.62 -1.19 -10.03
N SER A 145 0.03 -1.16 -8.82
CA SER A 145 0.60 -1.89 -7.68
C SER A 145 0.81 -3.37 -7.95
N ALA A 146 -0.17 -4.06 -8.57
CA ALA A 146 -0.02 -5.48 -8.88
C ALA A 146 1.03 -5.73 -9.97
N LEU A 147 1.12 -4.83 -10.96
CA LEU A 147 2.12 -4.92 -12.04
C LEU A 147 3.53 -4.67 -11.49
N GLU A 148 3.73 -3.60 -10.74
CA GLU A 148 5.01 -3.24 -10.12
C GLU A 148 5.48 -4.33 -9.16
N GLU A 149 4.59 -4.82 -8.29
CA GLU A 149 4.89 -5.91 -7.35
C GLU A 149 5.22 -7.21 -8.08
N SER A 150 4.52 -7.54 -9.17
CA SER A 150 4.84 -8.75 -9.97
C SER A 150 6.21 -8.63 -10.63
N LEU A 151 6.56 -7.46 -11.19
CA LEU A 151 7.86 -7.22 -11.77
C LEU A 151 8.98 -7.27 -10.73
N TYR A 152 8.77 -6.69 -9.56
CA TYR A 152 9.72 -6.75 -8.46
C TYR A 152 9.95 -8.20 -7.99
N LEU A 153 8.85 -8.91 -7.70
CA LEU A 153 8.89 -10.29 -7.21
C LEU A 153 9.46 -11.28 -8.24
N SER A 154 9.33 -11.02 -9.55
CA SER A 154 9.87 -11.90 -10.59
C SER A 154 11.39 -12.08 -10.53
N ASN A 155 12.10 -11.14 -9.89
CA ASN A 155 13.54 -11.25 -9.65
C ASN A 155 13.89 -12.17 -8.45
N ILE A 156 12.90 -12.56 -7.65
CA ILE A 156 13.10 -13.23 -6.36
C ILE A 156 12.49 -14.62 -6.35
N VAL A 157 11.28 -14.73 -6.91
CA VAL A 157 10.50 -15.96 -6.92
C VAL A 157 10.79 -16.81 -8.16
N ASN A 158 10.33 -18.05 -8.16
CA ASN A 158 10.45 -18.96 -9.30
C ASN A 158 9.41 -18.62 -10.37
N HIS A 159 8.12 -18.56 -10.01
CA HIS A 159 7.03 -18.27 -10.95
C HIS A 159 5.94 -17.42 -10.30
N ILE A 160 5.22 -16.63 -11.12
CA ILE A 160 4.12 -15.76 -10.68
C ILE A 160 2.87 -16.02 -11.52
N TYR A 161 1.78 -16.40 -10.87
CA TYR A 161 0.44 -16.41 -11.44
C TYR A 161 -0.24 -15.07 -11.16
N LEU A 162 -0.31 -14.19 -12.16
CA LEU A 162 -0.98 -12.88 -12.02
C LEU A 162 -2.46 -13.03 -12.33
N ILE A 163 -3.27 -13.12 -11.28
CA ILE A 163 -4.72 -13.32 -11.37
C ILE A 163 -5.42 -12.02 -11.67
N ASN A 164 -6.06 -11.95 -12.83
CA ASN A 164 -6.78 -10.79 -13.31
C ASN A 164 -8.27 -11.11 -13.52
N ARG A 165 -9.14 -10.48 -12.75
CA ARG A 165 -10.62 -10.66 -12.87
C ARG A 165 -11.23 -10.10 -14.16
N ARG A 166 -10.45 -9.49 -15.03
CA ARG A 166 -10.87 -8.87 -16.28
C ARG A 166 -10.05 -9.39 -17.45
N ASP A 167 -10.45 -9.04 -18.64
CA ASP A 167 -9.74 -9.29 -19.90
C ASP A 167 -8.58 -8.30 -20.16
N GLY A 168 -8.42 -7.27 -19.32
CA GLY A 168 -7.40 -6.24 -19.48
C GLY A 168 -6.97 -5.60 -18.17
N PHE A 169 -5.87 -4.88 -18.21
CA PHE A 169 -5.30 -4.15 -17.09
C PHE A 169 -5.80 -2.71 -17.01
N ARG A 170 -5.74 -2.13 -15.81
CA ARG A 170 -5.98 -0.69 -15.57
C ARG A 170 -4.69 0.06 -15.24
N GLY A 171 -3.57 -0.63 -15.28
CA GLY A 171 -2.26 -0.05 -15.03
C GLY A 171 -1.71 0.67 -16.25
N GLU A 172 -0.55 1.29 -16.08
CA GLU A 172 0.18 1.99 -17.15
C GLU A 172 0.59 1.01 -18.24
N VAL A 173 0.47 1.45 -19.49
CA VAL A 173 0.76 0.61 -20.68
C VAL A 173 2.18 0.05 -20.62
N SER A 174 3.16 0.86 -20.22
CA SER A 174 4.56 0.45 -20.09
C SER A 174 4.79 -0.68 -19.09
N LEU A 175 4.06 -0.67 -17.96
CA LEU A 175 4.12 -1.75 -16.97
C LEU A 175 3.44 -3.02 -17.49
N VAL A 176 2.31 -2.87 -18.17
CA VAL A 176 1.60 -4.00 -18.79
C VAL A 176 2.48 -4.71 -19.80
N GLU A 177 3.18 -3.96 -20.66
CA GLU A 177 4.12 -4.53 -21.64
C GLU A 177 5.28 -5.26 -20.98
N GLN A 178 5.87 -4.70 -19.92
CA GLN A 178 6.93 -5.36 -19.17
C GLN A 178 6.45 -6.68 -18.54
N VAL A 179 5.27 -6.67 -17.93
CA VAL A 179 4.67 -7.88 -17.33
C VAL A 179 4.39 -8.94 -18.40
N LYS A 180 3.81 -8.57 -19.55
CA LYS A 180 3.53 -9.50 -20.65
C LYS A 180 4.79 -10.14 -21.25
N ASN A 181 5.90 -9.41 -21.25
CA ASN A 181 7.18 -9.87 -21.79
C ASN A 181 8.05 -10.62 -20.75
N ASN A 182 7.61 -10.74 -19.51
CA ASN A 182 8.35 -11.44 -18.46
C ASN A 182 7.99 -12.92 -18.44
N SER A 183 8.95 -13.78 -18.77
CA SER A 183 8.75 -15.24 -18.85
C SER A 183 8.41 -15.93 -17.53
N LYS A 184 8.62 -15.26 -16.40
CA LYS A 184 8.24 -15.77 -15.08
C LYS A 184 6.82 -15.40 -14.67
N ILE A 185 6.11 -14.59 -15.44
CA ILE A 185 4.78 -14.10 -15.10
C ILE A 185 3.76 -14.69 -16.07
N GLU A 186 2.92 -15.57 -15.56
CA GLU A 186 1.75 -16.09 -16.25
C GLU A 186 0.52 -15.28 -15.88
N ILE A 187 -0.17 -14.71 -16.88
CA ILE A 187 -1.36 -13.90 -16.64
C ILE A 187 -2.60 -14.75 -16.84
N ILE A 188 -3.41 -14.87 -15.79
CA ILE A 188 -4.68 -15.58 -15.82
C ILE A 188 -5.82 -14.56 -15.84
N TYR A 189 -6.41 -14.37 -17.01
CA TYR A 189 -7.50 -13.43 -17.22
C TYR A 189 -8.86 -13.99 -16.80
N ASN A 190 -9.83 -13.07 -16.61
CA ASN A 190 -11.23 -13.38 -16.32
C ASN A 190 -11.43 -14.37 -15.16
N SER A 191 -10.57 -14.30 -14.15
CA SER A 191 -10.53 -15.25 -13.05
C SER A 191 -10.43 -14.55 -11.70
N ASN A 192 -11.14 -15.10 -10.72
CA ASN A 192 -11.05 -14.68 -9.33
C ASN A 192 -10.64 -15.88 -8.48
N ILE A 193 -9.96 -15.60 -7.37
CA ILE A 193 -9.73 -16.64 -6.36
C ILE A 193 -11.05 -16.86 -5.63
N LYS A 194 -11.54 -18.09 -5.65
CA LYS A 194 -12.73 -18.54 -4.94
C LYS A 194 -12.38 -19.07 -3.56
N LYS A 195 -11.23 -19.70 -3.43
CA LYS A 195 -10.81 -20.34 -2.19
C LYS A 195 -9.28 -20.38 -2.11
N VAL A 196 -8.77 -20.20 -0.90
CA VAL A 196 -7.37 -20.49 -0.55
C VAL A 196 -7.36 -21.81 0.24
N ASN A 197 -6.54 -22.76 -0.19
CA ASN A 197 -6.37 -24.04 0.47
C ASN A 197 -5.10 -24.02 1.31
N THR A 198 -5.16 -24.66 2.45
CA THR A 198 -4.06 -24.69 3.41
C THR A 198 -3.63 -26.11 3.71
N LYS A 199 -2.33 -26.28 3.94
CA LYS A 199 -1.73 -27.49 4.50
C LYS A 199 -0.79 -27.04 5.63
N ASP A 200 -0.88 -27.69 6.78
CA ASP A 200 -0.09 -27.33 7.97
C ASP A 200 -0.17 -25.83 8.33
N GLU A 201 -1.40 -25.28 8.31
CA GLU A 201 -1.75 -23.87 8.55
C GLU A 201 -1.14 -22.86 7.57
N LYS A 202 -0.46 -23.28 6.52
CA LYS A 202 0.09 -22.42 5.47
C LYS A 202 -0.66 -22.60 4.16
N ILE A 203 -0.63 -21.58 3.32
CA ILE A 203 -1.20 -21.67 1.98
C ILE A 203 -0.43 -22.69 1.17
N SER A 204 -1.15 -23.59 0.47
CA SER A 204 -0.59 -24.61 -0.40
C SER A 204 -1.12 -24.55 -1.82
N SER A 205 -2.32 -24.02 -2.01
CA SER A 205 -2.90 -23.79 -3.35
C SER A 205 -4.03 -22.78 -3.30
N ILE A 206 -4.39 -22.27 -4.46
CA ILE A 206 -5.58 -21.44 -4.68
C ILE A 206 -6.51 -22.14 -5.63
N THR A 207 -7.83 -21.98 -5.44
CA THR A 207 -8.85 -22.46 -6.37
C THR A 207 -9.54 -21.26 -7.00
N LEU A 208 -9.56 -21.20 -8.32
CA LEU A 208 -10.22 -20.16 -9.09
C LEU A 208 -11.72 -20.41 -9.21
N ASP A 209 -12.46 -19.41 -9.62
CA ASP A 209 -13.92 -19.47 -9.83
C ASP A 209 -14.33 -20.45 -10.93
N ASN A 210 -13.46 -20.72 -11.90
CA ASN A 210 -13.67 -21.75 -12.95
C ASN A 210 -13.33 -23.19 -12.48
N GLY A 211 -12.93 -23.38 -11.22
CA GLY A 211 -12.60 -24.67 -10.64
C GLY A 211 -11.13 -25.08 -10.81
N THR A 212 -10.31 -24.32 -11.51
CA THR A 212 -8.86 -24.60 -11.65
C THR A 212 -8.18 -24.44 -10.30
N SER A 213 -7.34 -25.40 -9.94
CA SER A 213 -6.46 -25.32 -8.75
C SER A 213 -5.03 -25.06 -9.17
N ILE A 214 -4.37 -24.12 -8.49
CA ILE A 214 -2.99 -23.72 -8.76
C ILE A 214 -2.21 -23.89 -7.45
N GLU A 215 -1.15 -24.66 -7.50
CA GLU A 215 -0.23 -24.82 -6.36
C GLU A 215 0.58 -23.54 -6.19
N VAL A 216 0.60 -23.03 -4.96
CA VAL A 216 1.37 -21.84 -4.56
C VAL A 216 1.85 -22.02 -3.12
N THR A 217 2.94 -21.38 -2.77
CA THR A 217 3.53 -21.45 -1.41
C THR A 217 3.88 -20.07 -0.87
#